data_b9da7c4e4845df120371b9042af6971f
#
_entry.id   b9da7c4e4845df120371b9042af6971f
#
_cell.length_a   1.000
_cell.length_b   1.000
_cell.length_c   1.000
_cell.angle_alpha   90.00
_cell.angle_beta   90.00
_cell.angle_gamma   90.00
#
_symmetry.space_group_name_H-M   'P 1'
#
loop_
_entity.id
_entity.type
_entity.pdbx_description
1 polymer ?
#
loop_
_entity_poly.entity_id
_entity_poly.type
_entity_poly.pdbx_seq_one_letter_code
_entity_poly.pdbx_strand_id
1 'polypeptide(L)'
;MEIQVFNSMDYEEFVDKFGNVIEKCPLVAAAVWTNRPFTSLAALEKMFGDFIDLLPPSGKEGILRCHPDLAGRDLLRGTLSSESQGEQIQAGLTNLTVAQRSQLSELNASYKNRFHFPFVICARMNDKDTIIKQLSSRIHNSPEHELNTSIAEVKKICHLRLLDILNRVPHGTKL
;
A
#
# COMPACT_ATOMS: atom_id res chain seq x y z
N MET A 1 3.03 15.04 -21.10
CA MET A 1 4.39 15.44 -20.69
C MET A 1 4.90 14.59 -19.52
N GLU A 2 4.10 14.35 -18.51
CA GLU A 2 4.50 13.59 -17.32
C GLU A 2 4.86 12.12 -17.61
N ILE A 3 4.09 11.44 -18.44
CA ILE A 3 4.36 10.04 -18.78
C ILE A 3 5.69 9.87 -19.52
N GLN A 4 6.10 10.84 -20.32
CA GLN A 4 7.38 10.82 -21.05
C GLN A 4 8.57 10.86 -20.09
N VAL A 5 8.46 11.59 -18.99
CA VAL A 5 9.50 11.63 -17.94
C VAL A 5 9.72 10.22 -17.38
N PHE A 6 8.64 9.51 -17.06
CA PHE A 6 8.74 8.15 -16.53
C PHE A 6 9.24 7.14 -17.56
N ASN A 7 8.87 7.31 -18.82
CA ASN A 7 9.37 6.48 -19.92
C ASN A 7 10.86 6.66 -20.18
N SER A 8 11.43 7.84 -19.85
CA SER A 8 12.85 8.14 -20.04
C SER A 8 13.74 7.73 -18.86
N MET A 9 13.15 7.35 -17.73
CA MET A 9 13.92 6.93 -16.55
C MET A 9 14.69 5.64 -16.83
N ASP A 10 15.93 5.59 -16.38
CA ASP A 10 16.65 4.33 -16.33
C ASP A 10 16.07 3.40 -15.25
N TYR A 11 16.62 2.19 -15.14
CA TYR A 11 16.11 1.18 -14.21
C TYR A 11 16.21 1.64 -12.75
N GLU A 12 17.35 2.19 -12.36
CA GLU A 12 17.61 2.59 -10.98
C GLU A 12 16.72 3.77 -10.58
N GLU A 13 16.62 4.78 -11.42
CA GLU A 13 15.74 5.93 -11.22
C GLU A 13 14.28 5.51 -11.07
N PHE A 14 13.82 4.59 -11.91
CA PHE A 14 12.44 4.11 -11.88
C PHE A 14 12.14 3.33 -10.60
N VAL A 15 13.03 2.40 -10.22
CA VAL A 15 12.85 1.59 -9.01
C VAL A 15 12.97 2.45 -7.75
N ASP A 16 13.86 3.43 -7.73
CA ASP A 16 13.97 4.38 -6.62
C ASP A 16 12.65 5.17 -6.45
N LYS A 17 12.09 5.64 -7.54
CA LYS A 17 10.87 6.45 -7.52
C LYS A 17 9.61 5.66 -7.22
N PHE A 18 9.43 4.50 -7.82
CA PHE A 18 8.22 3.69 -7.74
C PHE A 18 8.34 2.46 -6.84
N GLY A 19 9.50 2.22 -6.26
CA GLY A 19 9.81 0.98 -5.53
C GLY A 19 8.95 0.74 -4.29
N ASN A 20 8.29 1.76 -3.75
CA ASN A 20 7.43 1.64 -2.58
C ASN A 20 5.95 1.98 -2.85
N VAL A 21 5.51 2.02 -4.09
CA VAL A 21 4.06 2.11 -4.38
C VAL A 21 3.33 0.84 -3.94
N ILE A 22 4.03 -0.28 -3.93
CA ILE A 22 3.66 -1.50 -3.21
C ILE A 22 4.62 -1.61 -2.01
N GLU A 23 4.11 -1.58 -0.82
CA GLU A 23 4.86 -1.49 0.43
C GLU A 23 5.98 -2.53 0.52
N LYS A 24 7.22 -2.07 0.65
CA LYS A 24 8.43 -2.89 0.79
C LYS A 24 8.57 -4.00 -0.26
N CYS A 25 8.05 -3.75 -1.45
CA CYS A 25 8.07 -4.71 -2.54
C CYS A 25 8.58 -4.07 -3.85
N PRO A 26 9.86 -3.62 -3.89
CA PRO A 26 10.43 -2.95 -5.08
C PRO A 26 10.50 -3.87 -6.31
N LEU A 27 10.42 -5.17 -6.13
CA LEU A 27 10.37 -6.15 -7.21
C LEU A 27 9.25 -5.86 -8.21
N VAL A 28 8.09 -5.36 -7.73
CA VAL A 28 6.95 -5.05 -8.60
C VAL A 28 7.31 -3.88 -9.53
N ALA A 29 7.91 -2.82 -9.01
CA ALA A 29 8.41 -1.71 -9.83
C ALA A 29 9.49 -2.16 -10.82
N ALA A 30 10.41 -3.01 -10.38
CA ALA A 30 11.46 -3.59 -11.24
C ALA A 30 10.85 -4.34 -12.43
N ALA A 31 9.82 -5.13 -12.20
CA ALA A 31 9.13 -5.87 -13.26
C ALA A 31 8.34 -4.92 -14.19
N VAL A 32 7.64 -3.94 -13.63
CA VAL A 32 6.84 -2.97 -14.39
C VAL A 32 7.72 -2.13 -15.33
N TRP A 33 8.94 -1.79 -14.92
CA TRP A 33 9.87 -1.01 -15.75
C TRP A 33 10.11 -1.62 -17.15
N THR A 34 10.06 -2.94 -17.28
CA THR A 34 10.27 -3.64 -18.56
C THR A 34 9.13 -3.43 -19.54
N ASN A 35 7.98 -2.95 -19.09
CA ASN A 35 6.79 -2.72 -19.94
C ASN A 35 6.78 -1.34 -20.61
N ARG A 36 7.83 -0.55 -20.45
CA ARG A 36 7.93 0.77 -21.13
C ARG A 36 7.98 0.61 -22.66
N PRO A 37 7.51 1.57 -23.43
CA PRO A 37 6.92 2.82 -22.97
C PRO A 37 5.46 2.67 -22.53
N PHE A 38 5.08 3.41 -21.48
CA PHE A 38 3.68 3.51 -21.05
C PHE A 38 2.97 4.57 -21.89
N THR A 39 1.73 4.29 -22.28
CA THR A 39 0.92 5.20 -23.10
C THR A 39 0.23 6.30 -22.27
N SER A 40 0.02 6.03 -20.98
CA SER A 40 -0.62 6.95 -20.04
C SER A 40 -0.29 6.56 -18.61
N LEU A 41 -0.63 7.43 -17.67
CA LEU A 41 -0.53 7.14 -16.23
C LEU A 41 -1.45 6.00 -15.82
N ALA A 42 -2.64 5.92 -16.40
CA ALA A 42 -3.56 4.81 -16.19
C ALA A 42 -2.96 3.48 -16.69
N ALA A 43 -2.21 3.50 -17.79
CA ALA A 43 -1.51 2.33 -18.28
C ALA A 43 -0.38 1.90 -17.34
N LEU A 44 0.38 2.84 -16.78
CA LEU A 44 1.40 2.58 -15.77
C LEU A 44 0.78 1.93 -14.52
N GLU A 45 -0.27 2.52 -13.98
CA GLU A 45 -0.98 1.97 -12.81
C GLU A 45 -1.53 0.57 -13.09
N LYS A 46 -2.10 0.36 -14.28
CA LYS A 46 -2.60 -0.95 -14.70
C LYS A 46 -1.51 -2.02 -14.69
N MET A 47 -0.27 -1.68 -15.08
CA MET A 47 0.84 -2.65 -15.06
C MET A 47 1.17 -3.12 -13.64
N PHE A 48 1.10 -2.25 -12.63
CA PHE A 48 1.24 -2.64 -11.22
C PHE A 48 0.13 -3.61 -10.79
N GLY A 49 -1.11 -3.27 -11.11
CA GLY A 49 -2.27 -4.13 -10.80
C GLY A 49 -2.20 -5.49 -11.51
N ASP A 50 -1.88 -5.52 -12.79
CA ASP A 50 -1.78 -6.75 -13.58
C ASP A 50 -0.66 -7.68 -13.05
N PHE A 51 0.47 -7.12 -12.62
CA PHE A 51 1.53 -7.91 -12.01
C PHE A 51 1.03 -8.64 -10.77
N ILE A 52 0.30 -7.95 -9.90
CA ILE A 52 -0.25 -8.54 -8.68
C ILE A 52 -1.31 -9.60 -9.03
N ASP A 53 -2.19 -9.30 -9.97
CA ASP A 53 -3.28 -10.22 -10.37
C ASP A 53 -2.77 -11.53 -10.96
N LEU A 54 -1.61 -11.50 -11.62
CA LEU A 54 -0.98 -12.70 -12.20
C LEU A 54 -0.26 -13.56 -11.16
N LEU A 55 -0.05 -13.07 -9.95
CA LEU A 55 0.57 -13.85 -8.89
C LEU A 55 -0.35 -14.99 -8.43
N PRO A 56 0.22 -16.14 -8.07
CA PRO A 56 -0.53 -17.16 -7.35
C PRO A 56 -0.96 -16.66 -5.97
N PRO A 57 -1.93 -17.31 -5.29
CA PRO A 57 -2.36 -16.93 -3.94
C PRO A 57 -1.19 -16.75 -2.97
N SER A 58 -0.20 -17.61 -2.99
CA SER A 58 1.00 -17.50 -2.15
C SER A 58 1.80 -16.23 -2.39
N GLY A 59 1.89 -15.77 -3.64
CA GLY A 59 2.55 -14.52 -4.00
C GLY A 59 1.77 -13.29 -3.53
N LYS A 60 0.44 -13.32 -3.65
CA LYS A 60 -0.44 -12.27 -3.12
C LYS A 60 -0.34 -12.16 -1.60
N GLU A 61 -0.33 -13.29 -0.90
CA GLU A 61 -0.10 -13.32 0.55
C GLU A 61 1.27 -12.76 0.92
N GLY A 62 2.30 -13.06 0.13
CA GLY A 62 3.64 -12.50 0.30
C GLY A 62 3.66 -10.98 0.23
N ILE A 63 2.94 -10.37 -0.73
CA ILE A 63 2.77 -8.92 -0.81
C ILE A 63 2.09 -8.37 0.44
N LEU A 64 1.04 -9.02 0.92
CA LEU A 64 0.34 -8.59 2.13
C LEU A 64 1.26 -8.64 3.36
N ARG A 65 2.13 -9.65 3.47
CA ARG A 65 3.11 -9.77 4.57
C ARG A 65 4.18 -8.69 4.57
N CYS A 66 4.36 -7.96 3.49
CA CYS A 66 5.25 -6.80 3.44
C CYS A 66 4.65 -5.55 4.13
N HIS A 67 3.34 -5.54 4.40
CA HIS A 67 2.67 -4.42 5.03
C HIS A 67 2.82 -4.46 6.55
N PRO A 68 2.97 -3.29 7.21
CA PRO A 68 3.08 -3.21 8.66
C PRO A 68 1.71 -3.39 9.34
N ASP A 69 1.75 -3.73 10.63
CA ASP A 69 0.57 -3.65 11.47
C ASP A 69 0.12 -2.18 11.61
N LEU A 70 -1.19 -1.97 11.63
CA LEU A 70 -1.74 -0.64 11.91
C LEU A 70 -1.62 -0.32 13.40
N ALA A 71 -1.15 0.88 13.72
CA ALA A 71 -0.87 1.32 15.09
C ALA A 71 0.06 0.36 15.87
N GLY A 72 0.98 -0.29 15.16
CA GLY A 72 1.95 -1.20 15.74
C GLY A 72 3.18 -0.51 16.31
N ARG A 73 4.14 -1.32 16.76
CA ARG A 73 5.40 -0.83 17.34
C ARG A 73 6.19 0.06 16.39
N ASP A 74 6.18 -0.29 15.10
CA ASP A 74 6.95 0.45 14.10
C ASP A 74 6.41 1.85 13.88
N LEU A 75 5.10 2.06 13.98
CA LEU A 75 4.51 3.40 13.96
C LEU A 75 5.02 4.23 15.14
N LEU A 76 5.00 3.67 16.34
CA LEU A 76 5.44 4.35 17.55
C LEU A 76 6.93 4.67 17.54
N ARG A 77 7.74 3.80 16.94
CA ARG A 77 9.21 3.96 16.82
C ARG A 77 9.62 4.83 15.64
N GLY A 78 8.70 5.15 14.73
CA GLY A 78 9.01 5.87 13.49
C GLY A 78 9.84 5.06 12.51
N THR A 79 9.74 3.73 12.52
CA THR A 79 10.53 2.80 11.68
C THR A 79 9.78 2.28 10.47
N LEU A 80 8.55 2.77 10.23
CA LEU A 80 7.80 2.48 9.01
C LEU A 80 8.46 3.15 7.80
N SER A 81 8.09 2.72 6.58
CA SER A 81 8.37 3.53 5.38
C SER A 81 7.76 4.93 5.55
N SER A 82 8.34 5.93 4.90
CA SER A 82 7.82 7.31 5.00
C SER A 82 6.37 7.41 4.56
N GLU A 83 5.97 6.65 3.54
CA GLU A 83 4.61 6.58 3.05
C GLU A 83 3.67 6.00 4.10
N SER A 84 3.99 4.83 4.64
CA SER A 84 3.18 4.17 5.69
C SER A 84 3.09 5.02 6.96
N GLN A 85 4.18 5.67 7.35
CA GLN A 85 4.19 6.55 8.53
C GLN A 85 3.19 7.71 8.37
N GLY A 86 3.27 8.42 7.25
CA GLY A 86 2.39 9.53 6.94
C GLY A 86 0.92 9.11 6.81
N GLU A 87 0.66 8.00 6.17
CA GLU A 87 -0.68 7.45 5.98
C GLU A 87 -1.34 7.08 7.31
N GLN A 88 -0.62 6.44 8.21
CA GLN A 88 -1.14 6.06 9.53
C GLN A 88 -1.34 7.27 10.45
N ILE A 89 -0.44 8.24 10.42
CA ILE A 89 -0.60 9.49 11.17
C ILE A 89 -1.84 10.25 10.69
N GLN A 90 -2.02 10.40 9.40
CA GLN A 90 -3.16 11.10 8.80
C GLN A 90 -4.50 10.42 9.14
N ALA A 91 -4.52 9.10 9.26
CA ALA A 91 -5.71 8.34 9.66
C ALA A 91 -6.04 8.46 11.16
N GLY A 92 -5.20 9.12 11.95
CA GLY A 92 -5.39 9.31 13.39
C GLY A 92 -4.92 8.15 14.25
N LEU A 93 -4.10 7.25 13.71
CA LEU A 93 -3.63 6.06 14.45
C LEU A 93 -2.59 6.38 15.54
N THR A 94 -2.06 7.59 15.57
CA THR A 94 -1.24 8.09 16.69
C THR A 94 -2.07 8.72 17.82
N ASN A 95 -3.37 8.93 17.60
CA ASN A 95 -4.30 9.60 18.52
C ASN A 95 -5.37 8.65 19.08
N LEU A 96 -5.02 7.37 19.26
CA LEU A 96 -5.91 6.37 19.83
C LEU A 96 -6.01 6.55 21.34
N THR A 97 -7.22 6.33 21.88
CA THR A 97 -7.41 6.11 23.33
C THR A 97 -6.72 4.81 23.75
N VAL A 98 -6.48 4.65 25.06
CA VAL A 98 -5.92 3.39 25.60
C VAL A 98 -6.80 2.19 25.23
N ALA A 99 -8.13 2.35 25.33
CA ALA A 99 -9.09 1.31 24.97
C ALA A 99 -9.03 0.96 23.47
N GLN A 100 -8.98 1.96 22.58
CA GLN A 100 -8.87 1.77 21.12
C GLN A 100 -7.57 1.07 20.76
N ARG A 101 -6.45 1.46 21.37
CA ARG A 101 -5.14 0.84 21.15
C ARG A 101 -5.14 -0.62 21.56
N SER A 102 -5.69 -0.95 22.71
CA SER A 102 -5.81 -2.32 23.18
C SER A 102 -6.68 -3.16 22.24
N GLN A 103 -7.84 -2.62 21.86
CA GLN A 103 -8.77 -3.28 20.93
C GLN A 103 -8.10 -3.56 19.59
N LEU A 104 -7.43 -2.57 19.02
CA LEU A 104 -6.76 -2.70 17.72
C LEU A 104 -5.61 -3.71 17.78
N SER A 105 -4.83 -3.72 18.86
CA SER A 105 -3.77 -4.70 19.08
C SER A 105 -4.29 -6.13 19.14
N GLU A 106 -5.37 -6.37 19.89
CA GLU A 106 -6.01 -7.67 19.98
C GLU A 106 -6.60 -8.14 18.65
N LEU A 107 -7.27 -7.25 17.93
CA LEU A 107 -7.84 -7.55 16.62
C LEU A 107 -6.76 -7.83 15.58
N ASN A 108 -5.66 -7.07 15.56
CA ASN A 108 -4.52 -7.33 14.68
C ASN A 108 -3.93 -8.73 14.92
N ALA A 109 -3.73 -9.10 16.19
CA ALA A 109 -3.20 -10.41 16.55
C ALA A 109 -4.15 -11.55 16.13
N SER A 110 -5.43 -11.40 16.38
CA SER A 110 -6.46 -12.37 15.99
C SER A 110 -6.56 -12.49 14.47
N TYR A 111 -6.49 -11.37 13.75
CA TYR A 111 -6.52 -11.34 12.29
C TYR A 111 -5.34 -12.10 11.69
N LYS A 112 -4.11 -11.79 12.13
CA LYS A 112 -2.90 -12.49 11.66
C LYS A 112 -2.90 -13.98 11.99
N ASN A 113 -3.42 -14.34 13.16
CA ASN A 113 -3.54 -15.74 13.53
C ASN A 113 -4.51 -16.50 12.62
N ARG A 114 -5.59 -15.84 12.19
CA ARG A 114 -6.59 -16.45 11.31
C ARG A 114 -6.14 -16.52 9.84
N PHE A 115 -5.59 -15.44 9.29
CA PHE A 115 -5.33 -15.31 7.86
C PHE A 115 -3.85 -15.46 7.47
N HIS A 116 -2.93 -15.42 8.43
CA HIS A 116 -1.46 -15.54 8.23
C HIS A 116 -0.85 -14.39 7.42
N PHE A 117 -1.52 -13.26 7.35
CA PHE A 117 -1.01 -11.98 6.86
C PHE A 117 -1.63 -10.82 7.66
N PRO A 118 -1.01 -9.63 7.68
CA PRO A 118 -1.56 -8.50 8.43
C PRO A 118 -2.83 -7.96 7.79
N PHE A 119 -3.68 -7.33 8.59
CA PHE A 119 -4.81 -6.56 8.09
C PHE A 119 -4.32 -5.37 7.27
N VAL A 120 -4.78 -5.28 6.03
CA VAL A 120 -4.44 -4.19 5.11
C VAL A 120 -5.70 -3.43 4.73
N ILE A 121 -5.66 -2.13 4.90
CA ILE A 121 -6.70 -1.18 4.51
C ILE A 121 -6.03 0.09 4.02
N CYS A 122 -6.63 0.77 3.05
CA CYS A 122 -6.18 2.08 2.61
C CYS A 122 -6.47 3.12 3.71
N ALA A 123 -5.48 3.37 4.56
CA ALA A 123 -5.61 4.25 5.72
C ALA A 123 -6.00 5.69 5.32
N ARG A 124 -5.52 6.17 4.17
CA ARG A 124 -5.83 7.52 3.66
C ARG A 124 -7.30 7.72 3.31
N MET A 125 -8.04 6.66 3.04
CA MET A 125 -9.48 6.69 2.72
C MET A 125 -10.37 6.45 3.95
N ASN A 126 -9.79 6.28 5.12
CA ASN A 126 -10.50 5.91 6.34
C ASN A 126 -9.99 6.68 7.55
N ASP A 127 -10.82 6.84 8.55
CA ASP A 127 -10.42 7.30 9.87
C ASP A 127 -10.22 6.12 10.86
N LYS A 128 -9.70 6.40 12.04
CA LYS A 128 -9.41 5.39 13.06
C LYS A 128 -10.62 4.55 13.46
N ASP A 129 -11.79 5.17 13.56
CA ASP A 129 -13.03 4.46 13.97
C ASP A 129 -13.50 3.53 12.86
N THR A 130 -13.44 3.97 11.61
CA THR A 130 -13.76 3.14 10.43
C THR A 130 -12.78 1.99 10.29
N ILE A 131 -11.50 2.21 10.53
CA ILE A 131 -10.46 1.17 10.48
C ILE A 131 -10.76 0.07 11.50
N ILE A 132 -11.04 0.42 12.75
CA ILE A 132 -11.38 -0.55 13.81
C ILE A 132 -12.66 -1.32 13.44
N LYS A 133 -13.67 -0.62 12.92
CA LYS A 133 -14.93 -1.23 12.49
C LYS A 133 -14.71 -2.22 11.33
N GLN A 134 -13.92 -1.84 10.33
CA GLN A 134 -13.62 -2.70 9.19
C GLN A 134 -12.84 -3.95 9.62
N LEU A 135 -11.85 -3.80 10.48
CA LEU A 135 -11.10 -4.94 11.03
C LEU A 135 -12.01 -5.90 11.80
N SER A 136 -12.89 -5.37 12.65
CA SER A 136 -13.87 -6.17 13.40
C SER A 136 -14.83 -6.96 12.49
N SER A 137 -15.18 -6.39 11.35
CA SER A 137 -16.06 -7.03 10.36
C SER A 137 -15.30 -8.04 9.50
N ARG A 138 -14.17 -7.64 8.95
CA ARG A 138 -13.42 -8.45 7.98
C ARG A 138 -12.79 -9.70 8.57
N ILE A 139 -12.54 -9.72 9.87
CA ILE A 139 -12.00 -10.91 10.57
C ILE A 139 -12.93 -12.13 10.43
N HIS A 140 -14.20 -11.93 10.13
CA HIS A 140 -15.19 -12.98 9.95
C HIS A 140 -15.35 -13.46 8.50
N ASN A 141 -14.69 -12.81 7.55
CA ASN A 141 -14.72 -13.19 6.13
C ASN A 141 -14.04 -14.57 5.91
N SER A 142 -14.39 -15.23 4.80
CA SER A 142 -13.66 -16.41 4.37
C SER A 142 -12.22 -16.02 3.96
N PRO A 143 -11.24 -16.94 4.07
CA PRO A 143 -9.86 -16.66 3.65
C PRO A 143 -9.74 -16.19 2.21
N GLU A 144 -10.49 -16.77 1.28
CA GLU A 144 -10.49 -16.37 -0.12
C GLU A 144 -11.03 -14.95 -0.32
N HIS A 145 -12.18 -14.65 0.31
CA HIS A 145 -12.77 -13.31 0.23
C HIS A 145 -11.83 -12.26 0.83
N GLU A 146 -11.20 -12.58 1.95
CA GLU A 146 -10.30 -11.65 2.64
C GLU A 146 -9.00 -11.41 1.86
N LEU A 147 -8.45 -12.44 1.20
CA LEU A 147 -7.32 -12.27 0.30
C LEU A 147 -7.66 -11.29 -0.84
N ASN A 148 -8.80 -11.48 -1.49
CA ASN A 148 -9.24 -10.60 -2.58
C ASN A 148 -9.51 -9.17 -2.11
N THR A 149 -10.15 -9.01 -0.96
CA THR A 149 -10.41 -7.70 -0.35
C THR A 149 -9.10 -6.98 0.00
N SER A 150 -8.15 -7.69 0.61
CA SER A 150 -6.86 -7.14 1.00
C SER A 150 -6.04 -6.69 -0.22
N ILE A 151 -6.02 -7.47 -1.30
CA ILE A 151 -5.35 -7.08 -2.55
C ILE A 151 -6.03 -5.87 -3.19
N ALA A 152 -7.34 -5.75 -3.13
CA ALA A 152 -8.04 -4.55 -3.60
C ALA A 152 -7.61 -3.30 -2.80
N GLU A 153 -7.39 -3.44 -1.50
CA GLU A 153 -6.87 -2.35 -0.65
C GLU A 153 -5.42 -1.99 -0.98
N VAL A 154 -4.57 -2.97 -1.27
CA VAL A 154 -3.20 -2.72 -1.77
C VAL A 154 -3.21 -1.88 -3.05
N LYS A 155 -4.13 -2.18 -3.98
CA LYS A 155 -4.28 -1.40 -5.22
C LYS A 155 -4.74 0.02 -4.97
N LYS A 156 -5.62 0.26 -4.00
CA LYS A 156 -6.02 1.63 -3.59
C LYS A 156 -4.82 2.41 -3.01
N ILE A 157 -4.03 1.78 -2.19
CA ILE A 157 -2.80 2.37 -1.63
C ILE A 157 -1.83 2.73 -2.77
N CYS A 158 -1.61 1.80 -3.69
CA CYS A 158 -0.77 2.02 -4.87
C CYS A 158 -1.24 3.22 -5.70
N HIS A 159 -2.54 3.31 -5.96
CA HIS A 159 -3.15 4.43 -6.69
C HIS A 159 -2.81 5.78 -6.05
N LEU A 160 -3.04 5.92 -4.75
CA LEU A 160 -2.77 7.18 -4.04
C LEU A 160 -1.28 7.52 -3.99
N ARG A 161 -0.41 6.53 -3.81
CA ARG A 161 1.04 6.74 -3.82
C ARG A 161 1.54 7.14 -5.21
N LEU A 162 0.97 6.57 -6.27
CA LEU A 162 1.25 7.02 -7.64
C LEU A 162 0.84 8.46 -7.85
N LEU A 163 -0.35 8.87 -7.41
CA LEU A 163 -0.81 10.27 -7.48
C LEU A 163 0.14 11.22 -6.74
N ASP A 164 0.65 10.83 -5.58
CA ASP A 164 1.63 11.63 -4.84
C ASP A 164 2.93 11.83 -5.62
N ILE A 165 3.42 10.78 -6.27
CA ILE A 165 4.62 10.86 -7.12
C ILE A 165 4.40 11.81 -8.29
N LEU A 166 3.23 11.74 -8.94
CA LEU A 166 2.86 12.62 -10.05
C LEU A 166 2.82 14.09 -9.64
N ASN A 167 2.23 14.37 -8.48
CA ASN A 167 2.10 15.74 -7.97
C ASN A 167 3.44 16.35 -7.54
N ARG A 168 4.46 15.52 -7.27
CA ARG A 168 5.81 15.96 -6.90
C ARG A 168 6.74 16.19 -8.09
N VAL A 169 6.34 15.79 -9.31
CA VAL A 169 7.11 16.11 -10.51
C VAL A 169 6.95 17.61 -10.76
N PRO A 170 8.03 18.41 -10.78
CA PRO A 170 7.93 19.84 -11.05
C PRO A 170 7.27 20.03 -12.41
N HIS A 171 6.18 20.77 -12.46
CA HIS A 171 5.68 21.32 -13.73
C HIS A 171 6.82 22.16 -14.28
N GLY A 172 7.38 21.72 -15.41
CA GLY A 172 8.57 22.34 -15.99
C GLY A 172 8.45 23.86 -15.96
N THR A 173 9.43 24.49 -15.32
CA THR A 173 9.61 25.94 -15.40
C THR A 173 9.65 26.28 -16.87
N LYS A 174 8.65 26.98 -17.34
CA LYS A 174 8.73 27.63 -18.66
C LYS A 174 9.88 28.64 -18.56
N LEU A 175 10.97 28.35 -19.24
CA LEU A 175 11.95 29.36 -19.62
C LEU A 175 11.39 30.18 -20.75
#